data_f0b255109e2ce26cad73ac64b090c120
#
_entry.id   f0b255109e2ce26cad73ac64b090c120
#
_cell.length_a   1.000
_cell.length_b   1.000
_cell.length_c   1.000
_cell.angle_alpha   90.00
_cell.angle_beta   90.00
_cell.angle_gamma   90.00
#
_symmetry.space_group_name_H-M   'P 1'
#
loop_
_entity.id
_entity.type
_entity.pdbx_description
1 polymer ?
#
loop_
_entity_poly.entity_id
_entity_poly.type
_entity_poly.pdbx_seq_one_letter_code
_entity_poly.pdbx_strand_id
1 'polypeptide(L)'
;MDMETISVIDVAKNLGNQKAHIFKILGRLGIKTVKEKNSTARGQKIAYVTTDDYSRIREYLAEVENDSVTLAVQTDVSGVFYLIQLEPQHDPGRFKLGFATNLEERLRSHKTAAPFSKVLKSWPCKLLWEKTAIECVSQDCVRLHTEVFRTDSIEQVQARCEEFFRLMPKFKDK
;
A
#
# COMPACT_ATOMS: atom_id res chain seq x y z
N MET A 1 32.08 -2.68 31.66
CA MET A 1 31.76 -3.44 30.45
C MET A 1 31.80 -2.46 29.29
N ASP A 2 32.86 -2.52 28.49
CA ASP A 2 32.92 -1.68 27.29
C ASP A 2 31.86 -2.18 26.31
N MET A 3 30.85 -1.35 26.06
CA MET A 3 29.87 -1.64 25.02
C MET A 3 30.58 -1.47 23.67
N GLU A 4 30.66 -2.54 22.94
CA GLU A 4 31.24 -2.53 21.60
C GLU A 4 30.37 -1.64 20.69
N THR A 5 31.01 -0.65 20.07
CA THR A 5 30.31 0.36 19.25
C THR A 5 30.77 0.27 17.79
N ILE A 6 29.86 0.52 16.87
CA ILE A 6 30.10 0.52 15.43
C ILE A 6 29.78 1.89 14.86
N SER A 7 30.61 2.40 13.94
CA SER A 7 30.31 3.67 13.30
C SER A 7 29.12 3.57 12.36
N VAL A 8 28.28 4.61 12.29
CA VAL A 8 27.13 4.63 11.36
C VAL A 8 27.56 4.52 9.89
N ILE A 9 28.82 4.88 9.59
CA ILE A 9 29.41 4.71 8.26
C ILE A 9 29.63 3.23 7.97
N ASP A 10 30.18 2.48 8.92
CA ASP A 10 30.42 1.04 8.77
C ASP A 10 29.10 0.26 8.76
N VAL A 11 28.12 0.66 9.59
CA VAL A 11 26.76 0.13 9.55
C VAL A 11 26.17 0.27 8.14
N ALA A 12 26.25 1.46 7.55
CA ALA A 12 25.75 1.72 6.20
C ALA A 12 26.45 0.85 5.15
N LYS A 13 27.79 0.72 5.25
CA LYS A 13 28.58 -0.09 4.34
C LYS A 13 28.26 -1.59 4.47
N ASN A 14 28.17 -2.10 5.71
CA ASN A 14 27.91 -3.52 5.97
C ASN A 14 26.50 -3.95 5.53
N LEU A 15 25.53 -3.03 5.59
CA LEU A 15 24.14 -3.29 5.20
C LEU A 15 23.82 -2.86 3.76
N GLY A 16 24.84 -2.45 2.96
CA GLY A 16 24.64 -2.04 1.57
C GLY A 16 23.74 -0.80 1.41
N ASN A 17 23.64 0.04 2.44
CA ASN A 17 22.72 1.17 2.48
C ASN A 17 23.46 2.52 2.48
N GLN A 18 22.77 3.58 2.08
CA GLN A 18 23.31 4.92 2.19
C GLN A 18 23.26 5.42 3.65
N LYS A 19 24.30 6.16 4.08
CA LYS A 19 24.37 6.75 5.42
C LYS A 19 23.12 7.56 5.81
N ALA A 20 22.58 8.33 4.87
CA ALA A 20 21.35 9.12 5.10
C ALA A 20 20.14 8.23 5.40
N HIS A 21 20.07 7.05 4.79
CA HIS A 21 19.00 6.07 5.04
C HIS A 21 19.11 5.49 6.45
N ILE A 22 20.32 5.10 6.86
CA ILE A 22 20.55 4.60 8.23
C ILE A 22 20.13 5.64 9.27
N PHE A 23 20.44 6.93 9.09
CA PHE A 23 19.97 7.98 10.01
C PHE A 23 18.43 8.08 10.08
N LYS A 24 17.72 7.87 8.98
CA LYS A 24 16.24 7.81 9.00
C LYS A 24 15.73 6.62 9.82
N ILE A 25 16.37 5.46 9.67
CA ILE A 25 16.03 4.26 10.42
C ILE A 25 16.29 4.46 11.92
N LEU A 26 17.45 5.01 12.27
CA LEU A 26 17.76 5.37 13.67
C LEU A 26 16.69 6.26 14.29
N GLY A 27 16.23 7.28 13.54
CA GLY A 27 15.13 8.14 13.98
C GLY A 27 13.83 7.41 14.20
N ARG A 28 13.47 6.45 13.31
CA ARG A 28 12.25 5.62 13.44
C ARG A 28 12.29 4.66 14.62
N LEU A 29 13.46 4.06 14.86
CA LEU A 29 13.68 3.13 15.97
C LEU A 29 13.94 3.83 17.32
N GLY A 30 14.02 5.17 17.34
CA GLY A 30 14.32 5.93 18.54
C GLY A 30 15.76 5.74 19.06
N ILE A 31 16.68 5.28 18.22
CA ILE A 31 18.07 4.99 18.58
C ILE A 31 18.87 6.28 18.61
N LYS A 32 19.52 6.55 19.76
CA LYS A 32 20.39 7.71 19.95
C LYS A 32 21.85 7.35 19.61
N THR A 33 22.47 8.14 18.74
CA THR A 33 23.89 7.94 18.40
C THR A 33 24.80 8.68 19.38
N VAL A 34 25.92 8.05 19.73
CA VAL A 34 27.04 8.71 20.43
C VAL A 34 27.96 9.34 19.38
N LYS A 35 28.37 10.59 19.58
CA LYS A 35 29.26 11.30 18.65
C LYS A 35 30.64 11.46 19.28
N GLU A 36 31.64 10.85 18.68
CA GLU A 36 33.04 10.95 19.11
C GLU A 36 33.90 11.63 18.06
N LYS A 37 34.92 12.39 18.53
CA LYS A 37 35.92 12.95 17.62
C LYS A 37 36.91 11.87 17.22
N ASN A 38 36.98 11.58 15.93
CA ASN A 38 37.95 10.64 15.42
C ASN A 38 39.21 11.38 14.97
N SER A 39 40.35 11.06 15.57
CA SER A 39 41.65 11.63 15.25
C SER A 39 42.11 11.36 13.82
N THR A 40 41.73 10.20 13.27
CA THR A 40 42.03 9.77 11.89
C THR A 40 41.17 10.47 10.81
N ALA A 41 40.02 11.05 11.16
CA ALA A 41 39.10 11.72 10.24
C ALA A 41 39.20 13.25 10.32
N ARG A 42 40.40 13.81 10.42
CA ARG A 42 40.65 15.27 10.50
C ARG A 42 39.81 15.99 11.57
N GLY A 43 39.53 15.35 12.70
CA GLY A 43 38.75 15.90 13.81
C GLY A 43 37.23 15.99 13.58
N GLN A 44 36.70 15.36 12.54
CA GLN A 44 35.25 15.28 12.34
C GLN A 44 34.60 14.36 13.39
N LYS A 45 33.40 14.76 13.84
CA LYS A 45 32.59 13.94 14.74
C LYS A 45 31.93 12.80 13.97
N ILE A 46 32.23 11.57 14.35
CA ILE A 46 31.59 10.35 13.81
C ILE A 46 30.51 9.90 14.77
N ALA A 47 29.37 9.48 14.25
CA ALA A 47 28.26 8.92 15.01
C ALA A 47 28.47 7.38 15.14
N TYR A 48 28.29 6.87 16.34
CA TYR A 48 28.39 5.45 16.69
C TYR A 48 27.09 4.95 17.26
N VAL A 49 26.81 3.66 17.07
CA VAL A 49 25.70 2.91 17.65
C VAL A 49 26.27 1.67 18.36
N THR A 50 25.52 1.10 19.29
CA THR A 50 25.91 -0.16 19.94
C THR A 50 25.72 -1.36 19.01
N THR A 51 26.37 -2.49 19.30
CA THR A 51 26.16 -3.76 18.57
C THR A 51 24.71 -4.25 18.67
N ASP A 52 24.04 -3.96 19.79
CA ASP A 52 22.63 -4.27 19.98
C ASP A 52 21.74 -3.42 19.03
N ASP A 53 22.01 -2.11 18.95
CA ASP A 53 21.33 -1.25 18.00
C ASP A 53 21.58 -1.64 16.54
N TYR A 54 22.78 -2.12 16.22
CA TYR A 54 23.08 -2.66 14.89
C TYR A 54 22.21 -3.89 14.56
N SER A 55 22.01 -4.78 15.52
CA SER A 55 21.11 -5.94 15.35
C SER A 55 19.68 -5.51 15.10
N ARG A 56 19.18 -4.53 15.86
CA ARG A 56 17.82 -3.95 15.67
C ARG A 56 17.65 -3.28 14.30
N ILE A 57 18.67 -2.58 13.80
CA ILE A 57 18.64 -1.97 12.46
C ILE A 57 18.56 -3.07 11.40
N ARG A 58 19.34 -4.16 11.55
CA ARG A 58 19.35 -5.29 10.61
C ARG A 58 18.00 -6.00 10.56
N GLU A 59 17.39 -6.26 11.73
CA GLU A 59 16.07 -6.88 11.83
C GLU A 59 14.99 -5.99 11.17
N TYR A 60 15.00 -4.71 11.44
CA TYR A 60 14.07 -3.76 10.82
C TYR A 60 14.20 -3.75 9.28
N LEU A 61 15.42 -3.77 8.73
CA LEU A 61 15.62 -3.84 7.29
C LEU A 61 15.12 -5.16 6.70
N ALA A 62 15.33 -6.28 7.37
CA ALA A 62 14.84 -7.59 6.94
C ALA A 62 13.30 -7.65 6.95
N GLU A 63 12.64 -7.03 7.94
CA GLU A 63 11.18 -6.91 7.97
C GLU A 63 10.66 -6.06 6.81
N VAL A 64 11.29 -4.91 6.53
CA VAL A 64 10.91 -4.02 5.42
C VAL A 64 11.14 -4.70 4.05
N GLU A 65 12.19 -5.49 3.90
CA GLU A 65 12.43 -6.29 2.68
C GLU A 65 11.36 -7.37 2.52
N ASN A 66 11.01 -8.10 3.59
CA ASN A 66 9.94 -9.09 3.58
C ASN A 66 8.57 -8.45 3.28
N ASP A 67 8.26 -7.30 3.87
CA ASP A 67 7.05 -6.55 3.57
C ASP A 67 7.02 -6.10 2.10
N SER A 68 8.15 -5.66 1.55
CA SER A 68 8.26 -5.27 0.14
C SER A 68 8.05 -6.47 -0.81
N VAL A 69 8.58 -7.64 -0.48
CA VAL A 69 8.36 -8.89 -1.23
C VAL A 69 6.89 -9.33 -1.11
N THR A 70 6.32 -9.26 0.09
CA THR A 70 4.91 -9.57 0.33
C THR A 70 4.00 -8.60 -0.43
N LEU A 71 4.31 -7.30 -0.46
CA LEU A 71 3.59 -6.30 -1.24
C LEU A 71 3.68 -6.59 -2.75
N ALA A 72 4.85 -6.93 -3.26
CA ALA A 72 5.05 -7.28 -4.68
C ALA A 72 4.26 -8.54 -5.07
N VAL A 73 4.21 -9.55 -4.20
CA VAL A 73 3.38 -10.74 -4.41
C VAL A 73 1.88 -10.39 -4.34
N GLN A 74 1.47 -9.53 -3.41
CA GLN A 74 0.07 -9.07 -3.30
C GLN A 74 -0.35 -8.21 -4.49
N THR A 75 0.54 -7.42 -5.09
CA THR A 75 0.20 -6.53 -6.23
C THR A 75 -0.05 -7.29 -7.53
N ASP A 76 0.46 -8.52 -7.69
CA ASP A 76 0.20 -9.35 -8.88
C ASP A 76 -1.07 -10.21 -8.76
N VAL A 77 -1.82 -10.09 -7.67
CA VAL A 77 -3.10 -10.78 -7.47
C VAL A 77 -4.11 -10.30 -8.51
N SER A 78 -4.62 -11.25 -9.31
CA SER A 78 -5.64 -11.03 -10.33
C SER A 78 -7.03 -11.34 -9.77
N GLY A 79 -8.03 -10.59 -10.22
CA GLY A 79 -9.42 -10.72 -9.84
C GLY A 79 -10.31 -9.83 -10.68
N VAL A 80 -11.34 -9.28 -10.08
CA VAL A 80 -12.26 -8.35 -10.72
C VAL A 80 -12.46 -7.09 -9.90
N PHE A 81 -12.50 -5.96 -10.58
CA PHE A 81 -13.06 -4.71 -10.05
C PHE A 81 -14.57 -4.73 -10.25
N TYR A 82 -15.33 -4.29 -9.28
CA TYR A 82 -16.79 -4.33 -9.33
C TYR A 82 -17.43 -2.97 -9.01
N LEU A 83 -18.57 -2.74 -9.64
CA LEU A 83 -19.50 -1.65 -9.36
C LEU A 83 -20.81 -2.26 -8.84
N ILE A 84 -21.13 -1.97 -7.58
CA ILE A 84 -22.34 -2.44 -6.90
C ILE A 84 -23.20 -1.25 -6.53
N GLN A 85 -24.45 -1.23 -6.94
CA GLN A 85 -25.47 -0.32 -6.46
C GLN A 85 -26.06 -0.86 -5.15
N LEU A 86 -26.02 -0.07 -4.07
CA LEU A 86 -26.33 -0.59 -2.73
C LEU A 86 -27.82 -0.65 -2.44
N GLU A 87 -28.55 0.37 -2.82
CA GLU A 87 -29.99 0.52 -2.55
C GLU A 87 -30.74 1.05 -3.78
N PRO A 88 -30.90 0.20 -4.83
CA PRO A 88 -31.45 0.67 -6.12
C PRO A 88 -32.82 1.35 -6.05
N GLN A 89 -33.65 0.95 -5.09
CA GLN A 89 -35.02 1.47 -4.95
C GLN A 89 -35.13 2.72 -4.07
N HIS A 90 -34.23 2.88 -3.09
CA HIS A 90 -34.31 3.95 -2.09
C HIS A 90 -33.26 5.03 -2.27
N ASP A 91 -32.07 4.66 -2.72
CA ASP A 91 -30.96 5.57 -2.99
C ASP A 91 -30.19 5.10 -4.24
N PRO A 92 -30.77 5.30 -5.44
CA PRO A 92 -30.25 4.77 -6.69
C PRO A 92 -28.85 5.30 -7.04
N GLY A 93 -28.48 6.47 -6.51
CA GLY A 93 -27.14 7.04 -6.71
C GLY A 93 -26.08 6.49 -5.77
N ARG A 94 -26.45 5.68 -4.76
CA ARG A 94 -25.49 5.13 -3.80
C ARG A 94 -24.87 3.84 -4.30
N PHE A 95 -23.56 3.84 -4.43
CA PHE A 95 -22.82 2.70 -4.97
C PHE A 95 -21.54 2.42 -4.21
N LYS A 96 -21.00 1.23 -4.44
CA LYS A 96 -19.72 0.76 -3.94
C LYS A 96 -18.85 0.31 -5.08
N LEU A 97 -17.56 0.68 -5.00
CA LEU A 97 -16.47 0.17 -5.83
C LEU A 97 -15.55 -0.73 -5.00
N GLY A 98 -14.85 -1.64 -5.64
CA GLY A 98 -13.84 -2.45 -4.98
C GLY A 98 -13.31 -3.58 -5.85
N PHE A 99 -12.37 -4.33 -5.28
CA PHE A 99 -11.73 -5.48 -5.89
C PHE A 99 -12.12 -6.78 -5.16
N ALA A 100 -12.20 -7.87 -5.89
CA ALA A 100 -12.35 -9.20 -5.33
C ALA A 100 -11.63 -10.24 -6.20
N THR A 101 -10.98 -11.20 -5.58
CA THR A 101 -10.45 -12.40 -6.24
C THR A 101 -11.58 -13.38 -6.57
N ASN A 102 -12.60 -13.42 -5.72
CA ASN A 102 -13.84 -14.19 -5.91
C ASN A 102 -15.05 -13.26 -5.67
N LEU A 103 -15.70 -12.84 -6.76
CA LEU A 103 -16.83 -11.92 -6.70
C LEU A 103 -18.05 -12.54 -6.03
N GLU A 104 -18.33 -13.83 -6.27
CA GLU A 104 -19.50 -14.51 -5.69
C GLU A 104 -19.40 -14.59 -4.16
N GLU A 105 -18.25 -14.94 -3.64
CA GLU A 105 -17.99 -15.00 -2.21
C GLU A 105 -18.10 -13.61 -1.58
N ARG A 106 -17.54 -12.59 -2.25
CA ARG A 106 -17.62 -11.20 -1.82
C ARG A 106 -19.07 -10.71 -1.78
N LEU A 107 -19.87 -11.04 -2.77
CA LEU A 107 -21.29 -10.68 -2.81
C LEU A 107 -22.10 -11.39 -1.74
N ARG A 108 -21.79 -12.65 -1.45
CA ARG A 108 -22.44 -13.39 -0.38
C ARG A 108 -22.24 -12.74 0.98
N SER A 109 -21.01 -12.28 1.27
CA SER A 109 -20.71 -11.54 2.49
C SER A 109 -21.37 -10.14 2.50
N HIS A 110 -21.50 -9.48 1.36
CA HIS A 110 -22.17 -8.19 1.24
C HIS A 110 -23.69 -8.25 1.42
N LYS A 111 -24.34 -9.30 0.96
CA LYS A 111 -25.81 -9.45 1.10
C LYS A 111 -26.29 -9.44 2.54
N THR A 112 -25.43 -9.79 3.49
CA THR A 112 -25.76 -9.71 4.93
C THR A 112 -25.88 -8.25 5.40
N ALA A 113 -25.06 -7.34 4.86
CA ALA A 113 -25.06 -5.92 5.25
C ALA A 113 -25.88 -5.02 4.33
N ALA A 114 -26.06 -5.43 3.06
CA ALA A 114 -26.80 -4.69 2.03
C ALA A 114 -27.63 -5.67 1.17
N PRO A 115 -28.77 -6.17 1.69
CA PRO A 115 -29.57 -7.22 1.04
C PRO A 115 -30.13 -6.83 -0.32
N PHE A 116 -30.36 -5.53 -0.56
CA PHE A 116 -30.91 -5.02 -1.81
C PHE A 116 -29.86 -4.67 -2.85
N SER A 117 -28.58 -4.89 -2.53
CA SER A 117 -27.48 -4.53 -3.43
C SER A 117 -27.52 -5.32 -4.73
N LYS A 118 -27.23 -4.64 -5.84
CA LYS A 118 -27.19 -5.18 -7.21
C LYS A 118 -25.81 -4.91 -7.81
N VAL A 119 -25.17 -5.98 -8.32
CA VAL A 119 -23.97 -5.80 -9.15
C VAL A 119 -24.40 -5.25 -10.49
N LEU A 120 -23.86 -4.11 -10.85
CA LEU A 120 -24.12 -3.48 -12.16
C LEU A 120 -23.14 -4.06 -13.20
N LYS A 121 -21.86 -4.13 -12.86
CA LYS A 121 -20.83 -4.66 -13.76
C LYS A 121 -19.55 -5.01 -13.01
N SER A 122 -18.71 -5.82 -13.64
CA SER A 122 -17.36 -6.13 -13.19
C SER A 122 -16.38 -6.15 -14.37
N TRP A 123 -15.10 -5.88 -14.09
CA TRP A 123 -14.02 -5.83 -15.08
C TRP A 123 -12.82 -6.62 -14.56
N PRO A 124 -12.08 -7.36 -15.42
CA PRO A 124 -10.81 -7.97 -15.02
C PRO A 124 -9.86 -6.91 -14.44
N CYS A 125 -9.29 -7.19 -13.28
CA CYS A 125 -8.48 -6.23 -12.55
C CYS A 125 -7.34 -6.90 -11.79
N LYS A 126 -6.19 -6.23 -11.67
CA LYS A 126 -5.16 -6.56 -10.69
C LYS A 126 -5.39 -5.73 -9.42
N LEU A 127 -5.09 -6.33 -8.26
CA LEU A 127 -5.20 -5.63 -6.98
C LEU A 127 -4.42 -4.29 -6.99
N LEU A 128 -3.26 -4.26 -7.65
CA LEU A 128 -2.45 -3.05 -7.84
C LEU A 128 -3.23 -1.87 -8.44
N TRP A 129 -4.24 -2.14 -9.27
CA TRP A 129 -4.99 -1.09 -9.99
C TRP A 129 -6.20 -0.58 -9.20
N GLU A 130 -6.64 -1.29 -8.15
CA GLU A 130 -7.87 -0.99 -7.41
C GLU A 130 -7.94 0.46 -6.94
N LYS A 131 -6.94 0.91 -6.21
CA LYS A 131 -6.93 2.26 -5.63
C LYS A 131 -6.98 3.34 -6.71
N THR A 132 -6.16 3.20 -7.75
CA THR A 132 -6.13 4.15 -8.88
C THR A 132 -7.45 4.13 -9.64
N ALA A 133 -8.02 2.93 -9.87
CA ALA A 133 -9.33 2.80 -10.51
C ALA A 133 -10.40 3.53 -9.70
N ILE A 134 -10.49 3.29 -8.38
CA ILE A 134 -11.45 3.98 -7.52
C ILE A 134 -11.29 5.50 -7.63
N GLU A 135 -10.07 6.03 -7.52
CA GLU A 135 -9.81 7.47 -7.60
C GLU A 135 -10.20 8.07 -8.95
N CYS A 136 -9.89 7.36 -10.06
CA CYS A 136 -10.22 7.85 -11.41
C CYS A 136 -11.73 7.84 -11.70
N VAL A 137 -12.42 6.75 -11.32
CA VAL A 137 -13.84 6.59 -11.71
C VAL A 137 -14.81 7.28 -10.77
N SER A 138 -14.41 7.58 -9.53
CA SER A 138 -15.21 8.31 -8.54
C SER A 138 -15.01 9.82 -8.56
N GLN A 139 -14.31 10.37 -9.55
CA GLN A 139 -14.23 11.82 -9.74
C GLN A 139 -15.66 12.39 -9.84
N ASP A 140 -15.87 13.54 -9.24
CA ASP A 140 -17.18 14.24 -9.14
C ASP A 140 -18.26 13.47 -8.35
N CYS A 141 -17.90 12.37 -7.66
CA CYS A 141 -18.81 11.68 -6.77
C CYS A 141 -18.60 12.10 -5.31
N VAL A 142 -19.68 12.15 -4.53
CA VAL A 142 -19.59 12.39 -3.10
C VAL A 142 -19.13 11.11 -2.41
N ARG A 143 -17.97 11.16 -1.76
CA ARG A 143 -17.48 10.03 -0.95
C ARG A 143 -18.23 9.97 0.38
N LEU A 144 -18.97 8.89 0.61
CA LEU A 144 -19.72 8.66 1.86
C LEU A 144 -18.89 7.83 2.87
N HIS A 145 -18.08 6.90 2.36
CA HIS A 145 -17.19 6.05 3.14
C HIS A 145 -15.98 5.64 2.27
N THR A 146 -15.06 4.82 2.76
CA THR A 146 -13.81 4.45 2.08
C THR A 146 -13.99 4.00 0.63
N GLU A 147 -15.02 3.18 0.35
CA GLU A 147 -15.32 2.60 -0.97
C GLU A 147 -16.78 2.83 -1.37
N VAL A 148 -17.53 3.65 -0.61
CA VAL A 148 -18.92 3.94 -0.84
C VAL A 148 -19.07 5.40 -1.26
N PHE A 149 -19.80 5.62 -2.34
CA PHE A 149 -19.95 6.91 -2.98
C PHE A 149 -21.43 7.16 -3.33
N ARG A 150 -21.74 8.42 -3.65
CA ARG A 150 -23.01 8.84 -4.20
C ARG A 150 -22.77 9.68 -5.45
N THR A 151 -23.60 9.48 -6.46
CA THR A 151 -23.60 10.23 -7.72
C THR A 151 -25.02 10.51 -8.17
N ASP A 152 -25.18 11.50 -9.01
CA ASP A 152 -26.46 11.80 -9.71
C ASP A 152 -26.64 10.91 -10.96
N SER A 153 -25.53 10.33 -11.50
CA SER A 153 -25.59 9.41 -12.64
C SER A 153 -24.61 8.25 -12.48
N ILE A 154 -25.15 7.09 -12.17
CA ILE A 154 -24.38 5.84 -12.03
C ILE A 154 -23.89 5.31 -13.39
N GLU A 155 -24.58 5.67 -14.46
CA GLU A 155 -24.22 5.33 -15.85
C GLU A 155 -22.92 6.02 -16.24
N GLN A 156 -22.69 7.26 -15.79
CA GLN A 156 -21.42 7.95 -16.01
C GLN A 156 -20.27 7.28 -15.28
N VAL A 157 -20.49 6.82 -14.04
CA VAL A 157 -19.49 6.06 -13.29
C VAL A 157 -19.16 4.75 -14.00
N GLN A 158 -20.17 4.05 -14.50
CA GLN A 158 -19.97 2.83 -15.28
C GLN A 158 -19.19 3.10 -16.57
N ALA A 159 -19.51 4.15 -17.30
CA ALA A 159 -18.78 4.54 -18.52
C ALA A 159 -17.30 4.86 -18.23
N ARG A 160 -17.00 5.56 -17.12
CA ARG A 160 -15.63 5.82 -16.68
C ARG A 160 -14.89 4.52 -16.33
N CYS A 161 -15.54 3.56 -15.69
CA CYS A 161 -14.97 2.24 -15.45
C CYS A 161 -14.62 1.53 -16.76
N GLU A 162 -15.54 1.56 -17.74
CA GLU A 162 -15.31 0.95 -19.06
C GLU A 162 -14.11 1.56 -19.76
N GLU A 163 -14.00 2.89 -19.73
CA GLU A 163 -12.86 3.58 -20.34
C GLU A 163 -11.56 3.28 -19.62
N PHE A 164 -11.54 3.31 -18.29
CA PHE A 164 -10.36 2.98 -17.48
C PHE A 164 -9.86 1.57 -17.82
N PHE A 165 -10.73 0.56 -17.76
CA PHE A 165 -10.33 -0.83 -17.99
C PHE A 165 -10.06 -1.15 -19.45
N ARG A 166 -10.58 -0.38 -20.39
CA ARG A 166 -10.21 -0.46 -21.81
C ARG A 166 -8.75 -0.09 -22.06
N LEU A 167 -8.20 0.83 -21.26
CA LEU A 167 -6.80 1.28 -21.35
C LEU A 167 -5.83 0.33 -20.62
N MET A 168 -6.32 -0.49 -19.70
CA MET A 168 -5.47 -1.40 -18.94
C MET A 168 -4.98 -2.58 -19.80
N PRO A 169 -3.77 -3.11 -19.52
CA PRO A 169 -3.28 -4.29 -20.20
C PRO A 169 -4.23 -5.47 -20.04
N LYS A 170 -4.54 -6.16 -21.14
CA LYS A 170 -5.32 -7.41 -21.08
C LYS A 170 -4.51 -8.48 -20.37
N PHE A 171 -5.15 -9.24 -19.48
CA PHE A 171 -4.52 -10.43 -18.93
C PHE A 171 -4.22 -11.41 -20.05
N LYS A 172 -3.01 -11.99 -20.05
CA LYS A 172 -2.75 -13.19 -20.83
C LYS A 172 -3.41 -14.32 -20.07
N ASP A 173 -4.41 -14.93 -20.64
CA ASP A 173 -4.96 -16.19 -20.14
C ASP A 173 -3.81 -17.18 -20.00
N LYS A 174 -3.63 -17.72 -18.78
CA LYS A 174 -2.65 -18.78 -18.51
C LYS A 174 -3.25 -20.11 -18.84
#